data_24a83f2b00c16cac166f4ad5d0f5069c
#
_entry.id   24a83f2b00c16cac166f4ad5d0f5069c
#
_cell.length_a   1.000
_cell.length_b   1.000
_cell.length_c   1.000
_cell.angle_alpha   90.00
_cell.angle_beta   90.00
_cell.angle_gamma   90.00
#
_symmetry.space_group_name_H-M   'P 1'
#
loop_
_entity.id
_entity.type
_entity.pdbx_description
1 polymer ?
#
loop_
_entity_poly.entity_id
_entity_poly.type
_entity_poly.pdbx_seq_one_letter_code
_entity_poly.pdbx_strand_id
1 'polypeptide(L)'
;MLRACETPAAFRCNTVIPPQSRDTEKQDKRSYWQRLVEFIHPGPDSREELLDALSDAEDNQVIGAESRLMLEGVLRMADLTAGQVMVAAPRMDLLNLDAPIEESLHKVIDTGHSRFPVFEGEHDNLVGILLAKDLLKLQRAPSLNIRTLLRPPVFIPESKGLNDLLREFRNTRNHMALVVDEFGRIAGLITIEDVLEQIVGDIEDEFDSQEDVGDIFALADQTYRVSGDASLERVGEAFGTHLEVTAAEESDDTHFDTIGGFIAHAMGHVPRRGEHFEINKLRFEVLHTRGGAVKWFKVYPVPTELPVP
;
A
#
# COMPACT_ATOMS: atom_id res chain seq x y z
N MET A 1 11.19 33.36 73.34
CA MET A 1 11.46 32.20 74.20
C MET A 1 12.07 31.12 73.28
N LEU A 2 13.40 31.02 73.27
CA LEU A 2 14.25 30.11 74.05
C LEU A 2 13.94 28.66 73.72
N ARG A 3 14.74 27.74 73.19
CA ARG A 3 16.20 27.44 73.27
C ARG A 3 16.41 26.36 72.16
N ALA A 4 17.36 26.32 71.34
CA ALA A 4 18.78 25.99 71.52
C ALA A 4 19.05 24.57 72.09
N CYS A 5 19.85 23.84 71.31
CA CYS A 5 20.91 22.91 71.66
C CYS A 5 20.85 21.67 70.78
N GLU A 6 21.76 21.12 70.16
CA GLU A 6 23.22 21.07 70.10
C GLU A 6 23.61 19.82 69.28
N THR A 7 24.57 19.96 68.45
CA THR A 7 25.35 18.88 67.84
C THR A 7 26.15 18.08 68.87
N PRO A 8 26.70 16.85 68.60
CA PRO A 8 27.82 16.73 67.67
C PRO A 8 27.97 15.37 66.91
N ALA A 9 28.62 15.48 65.79
CA ALA A 9 29.64 14.65 65.16
C ALA A 9 29.83 13.16 65.55
N ALA A 10 29.78 12.32 64.54
CA ALA A 10 30.65 11.14 64.43
C ALA A 10 30.96 10.87 62.94
N PHE A 11 32.18 11.26 62.59
CA PHE A 11 32.87 10.76 61.38
C PHE A 11 32.94 9.24 61.42
N ARG A 12 32.32 8.56 60.41
CA ARG A 12 32.70 7.23 60.04
C ARG A 12 33.23 7.24 58.63
N CYS A 13 34.53 7.08 58.55
CA CYS A 13 35.29 6.73 57.38
C CYS A 13 34.73 5.43 56.79
N ASN A 14 34.04 5.53 55.66
CA ASN A 14 33.66 4.34 54.90
C ASN A 14 34.52 4.27 53.67
N THR A 15 35.42 3.31 53.73
CA THR A 15 36.30 2.83 52.70
C THR A 15 35.51 2.62 51.40
N VAL A 16 35.84 3.42 50.38
CA VAL A 16 35.36 3.24 49.01
C VAL A 16 35.97 1.96 48.48
N ILE A 17 35.14 0.93 48.35
CA ILE A 17 35.50 -0.27 47.58
C ILE A 17 35.22 0.09 46.12
N PRO A 18 36.24 0.02 45.23
CA PRO A 18 35.99 0.24 43.80
C PRO A 18 35.10 -0.86 43.25
N PRO A 19 34.18 -0.53 42.31
CA PRO A 19 33.35 -1.54 41.66
C PRO A 19 34.26 -2.49 40.87
N GLN A 20 34.23 -3.75 41.26
CA GLN A 20 34.79 -4.82 40.45
C GLN A 20 34.03 -4.87 39.14
N SER A 21 34.68 -4.53 38.06
CA SER A 21 34.28 -4.83 36.71
C SER A 21 34.12 -6.36 36.59
N ARG A 22 32.90 -6.83 36.67
CA ARG A 22 32.54 -8.17 36.19
C ARG A 22 32.51 -8.09 34.67
N ASP A 23 33.65 -8.30 34.07
CA ASP A 23 33.75 -8.79 32.70
C ASP A 23 33.11 -10.16 32.71
N THR A 24 31.80 -10.19 32.44
CA THR A 24 31.11 -11.39 32.01
C THR A 24 31.57 -11.68 30.59
N GLU A 25 32.75 -12.24 30.43
CA GLU A 25 33.08 -13.09 29.29
C GLU A 25 31.93 -14.09 29.14
N LYS A 26 31.04 -13.84 28.21
CA LYS A 26 30.10 -14.84 27.73
C LYS A 26 30.97 -15.92 27.08
N GLN A 27 31.39 -16.91 27.87
CA GLN A 27 31.97 -18.14 27.35
C GLN A 27 30.99 -18.70 26.32
N ASP A 28 31.38 -18.58 25.06
CA ASP A 28 30.70 -19.23 23.95
C ASP A 28 30.70 -20.75 24.18
N LYS A 29 29.57 -21.28 24.72
CA LYS A 29 29.39 -22.67 25.03
C LYS A 29 29.17 -23.54 23.79
N ARG A 30 29.45 -23.03 22.61
CA ARG A 30 29.30 -23.80 21.38
C ARG A 30 30.32 -24.93 21.36
N SER A 31 29.85 -26.14 21.07
CA SER A 31 30.67 -27.34 20.94
C SER A 31 31.76 -27.14 19.88
N TYR A 32 32.92 -27.72 20.09
CA TYR A 32 34.03 -27.70 19.11
C TYR A 32 33.58 -28.16 17.71
N TRP A 33 32.64 -29.11 17.68
CA TRP A 33 31.99 -29.59 16.45
C TRP A 33 31.12 -28.55 15.76
N GLN A 34 30.45 -27.70 16.51
CA GLN A 34 29.66 -26.59 15.95
C GLN A 34 30.54 -25.53 15.28
N ARG A 35 31.69 -25.23 15.89
CA ARG A 35 32.68 -24.30 15.27
C ARG A 35 33.33 -24.90 14.03
N LEU A 36 33.53 -26.22 14.00
CA LEU A 36 34.06 -26.91 12.82
C LEU A 36 33.04 -26.93 11.68
N VAL A 37 31.76 -27.12 11.97
CA VAL A 37 30.66 -27.08 10.99
C VAL A 37 30.46 -25.65 10.46
N GLU A 38 30.50 -24.62 11.32
CA GLU A 38 30.47 -23.21 10.90
C GLU A 38 31.65 -22.82 10.00
N PHE A 39 32.82 -23.42 10.21
CA PHE A 39 34.01 -23.21 9.36
C PHE A 39 33.89 -23.92 7.99
N ILE A 40 33.15 -25.02 7.91
CA ILE A 40 32.94 -25.80 6.69
C ILE A 40 31.73 -25.30 5.89
N HIS A 41 30.72 -24.72 6.57
CA HIS A 41 29.55 -24.08 5.98
C HIS A 41 29.41 -22.69 6.59
N PRO A 42 30.14 -21.69 6.06
CA PRO A 42 29.88 -20.31 6.41
C PRO A 42 28.45 -19.99 6.02
N GLY A 43 27.71 -19.31 6.92
CA GLY A 43 26.38 -18.78 6.56
C GLY A 43 26.47 -17.82 5.37
N PRO A 44 25.32 -17.37 4.81
CA PRO A 44 25.31 -16.48 3.67
C PRO A 44 26.08 -15.19 3.99
N ASP A 45 27.10 -14.89 3.18
CA ASP A 45 27.94 -13.70 3.31
C ASP A 45 27.49 -12.57 2.37
N SER A 46 26.58 -12.86 1.44
CA SER A 46 26.01 -11.92 0.50
C SER A 46 24.46 -11.98 0.49
N ARG A 47 23.86 -10.98 -0.14
CA ARG A 47 22.40 -10.94 -0.32
C ARG A 47 21.92 -12.07 -1.23
N GLU A 48 22.66 -12.33 -2.29
CA GLU A 48 22.39 -13.41 -3.24
C GLU A 48 22.39 -14.75 -2.52
N GLU A 49 23.40 -15.03 -1.73
CA GLU A 49 23.49 -16.27 -0.95
C GLU A 49 22.36 -16.40 0.08
N LEU A 50 21.91 -15.26 0.65
CA LEU A 50 20.75 -15.26 1.54
C LEU A 50 19.46 -15.60 0.80
N LEU A 51 19.27 -15.08 -0.42
CA LEU A 51 18.11 -15.40 -1.26
C LEU A 51 18.11 -16.87 -1.67
N ASP A 52 19.27 -17.42 -2.04
CA ASP A 52 19.44 -18.84 -2.36
C ASP A 52 19.12 -19.72 -1.13
N ALA A 53 19.60 -19.33 0.07
CA ALA A 53 19.28 -20.03 1.30
C ALA A 53 17.78 -20.00 1.66
N LEU A 54 17.06 -18.90 1.33
CA LEU A 54 15.61 -18.83 1.49
C LEU A 54 14.89 -19.76 0.51
N SER A 55 15.37 -19.86 -0.74
CA SER A 55 14.83 -20.79 -1.74
C SER A 55 15.04 -22.24 -1.30
N ASP A 56 16.24 -22.59 -0.83
CA ASP A 56 16.53 -23.93 -0.29
C ASP A 56 15.64 -24.26 0.93
N ALA A 57 15.35 -23.28 1.78
CA ALA A 57 14.48 -23.46 2.93
C ALA A 57 13.01 -23.71 2.52
N GLU A 58 12.55 -23.12 1.43
CA GLU A 58 11.23 -23.41 0.85
C GLU A 58 11.19 -24.81 0.26
N ASP A 59 12.17 -25.18 -0.57
CA ASP A 59 12.27 -26.49 -1.20
C ASP A 59 12.31 -27.62 -0.19
N ASN A 60 12.96 -27.38 0.96
CA ASN A 60 13.00 -28.29 2.10
C ASN A 60 11.78 -28.20 3.03
N GLN A 61 10.76 -27.41 2.69
CA GLN A 61 9.52 -27.22 3.47
C GLN A 61 9.75 -26.70 4.91
N VAL A 62 10.84 -25.97 5.14
CA VAL A 62 11.14 -25.29 6.42
C VAL A 62 10.31 -24.01 6.55
N ILE A 63 10.11 -23.32 5.41
CA ILE A 63 9.24 -22.13 5.29
C ILE A 63 8.26 -22.34 4.13
N GLY A 64 7.10 -21.68 4.18
CA GLY A 64 6.17 -21.66 3.04
C GLY A 64 6.57 -20.62 2.01
N ALA A 65 6.08 -20.76 0.76
CA ALA A 65 6.32 -19.85 -0.36
C ALA A 65 5.97 -18.39 -0.02
N GLU A 66 4.83 -18.16 0.64
CA GLU A 66 4.39 -16.84 1.08
C GLU A 66 5.39 -16.21 2.06
N SER A 67 5.86 -16.98 3.04
CA SER A 67 6.87 -16.51 4.01
C SER A 67 8.19 -16.15 3.33
N ARG A 68 8.62 -16.92 2.32
CA ARG A 68 9.80 -16.60 1.52
C ARG A 68 9.62 -15.28 0.79
N LEU A 69 8.48 -15.09 0.10
CA LEU A 69 8.18 -13.85 -0.61
C LEU A 69 8.19 -12.62 0.31
N MET A 70 7.63 -12.74 1.52
CA MET A 70 7.68 -11.67 2.52
C MET A 70 9.12 -11.35 2.96
N LEU A 71 9.95 -12.37 3.18
CA LEU A 71 11.35 -12.18 3.57
C LEU A 71 12.16 -11.50 2.45
N GLU A 72 11.93 -11.87 1.20
CA GLU A 72 12.50 -11.19 0.03
C GLU A 72 12.00 -9.73 -0.08
N GLY A 73 10.71 -9.50 0.22
CA GLY A 73 10.12 -8.16 0.30
C GLY A 73 10.82 -7.26 1.32
N VAL A 74 11.11 -7.79 2.53
CA VAL A 74 11.86 -7.07 3.57
C VAL A 74 13.26 -6.69 3.09
N LEU A 75 13.96 -7.63 2.42
CA LEU A 75 15.28 -7.36 1.87
C LEU A 75 15.24 -6.28 0.77
N ARG A 76 14.23 -6.33 -0.09
CA ARG A 76 14.02 -5.36 -1.18
C ARG A 76 13.70 -3.98 -0.64
N MET A 77 12.78 -3.90 0.34
CA MET A 77 12.37 -2.63 0.96
C MET A 77 13.56 -1.87 1.57
N ALA A 78 14.62 -2.57 2.00
CA ALA A 78 15.79 -1.94 2.60
C ALA A 78 16.51 -0.95 1.66
N ASP A 79 16.40 -1.16 0.35
CA ASP A 79 17.05 -0.35 -0.68
C ASP A 79 16.11 0.70 -1.30
N LEU A 80 14.82 0.66 -0.97
CA LEU A 80 13.82 1.55 -1.54
C LEU A 80 13.72 2.86 -0.77
N THR A 81 13.38 3.94 -1.52
CA THR A 81 13.11 5.27 -0.98
C THR A 81 11.65 5.67 -1.16
N ALA A 82 11.20 6.67 -0.40
CA ALA A 82 9.84 7.20 -0.47
C ALA A 82 9.46 7.66 -1.89
N GLY A 83 10.38 8.31 -2.61
CA GLY A 83 10.14 8.77 -3.98
C GLY A 83 9.89 7.66 -4.99
N GLN A 84 10.39 6.44 -4.73
CA GLN A 84 10.19 5.29 -5.64
C GLN A 84 8.82 4.61 -5.45
N VAL A 85 8.21 4.77 -4.26
CA VAL A 85 6.98 4.06 -3.87
C VAL A 85 5.78 5.01 -3.75
N MET A 86 5.99 6.30 -3.57
CA MET A 86 4.95 7.31 -3.38
C MET A 86 3.91 7.34 -4.50
N VAL A 87 2.72 7.78 -4.17
CA VAL A 87 1.73 8.26 -5.13
C VAL A 87 2.18 9.66 -5.58
N ALA A 88 2.54 9.80 -6.85
CA ALA A 88 3.02 11.08 -7.39
C ALA A 88 1.95 12.17 -7.35
N ALA A 89 2.35 13.43 -7.15
CA ALA A 89 1.47 14.58 -6.96
C ALA A 89 0.30 14.70 -7.97
N PRO A 90 0.47 14.47 -9.29
CA PRO A 90 -0.63 14.52 -10.24
C PRO A 90 -1.71 13.45 -10.06
N ARG A 91 -1.42 12.40 -9.28
CA ARG A 91 -2.34 11.29 -9.00
C ARG A 91 -2.92 11.32 -7.59
N MET A 92 -2.57 12.34 -6.80
CA MET A 92 -3.08 12.48 -5.44
C MET A 92 -4.55 12.89 -5.43
N ASP A 93 -5.34 12.23 -4.60
CA ASP A 93 -6.70 12.67 -4.29
C ASP A 93 -6.66 13.73 -3.19
N LEU A 94 -6.88 14.98 -3.59
CA LEU A 94 -6.89 16.15 -2.72
C LEU A 94 -8.31 16.64 -2.48
N LEU A 95 -8.57 17.21 -1.30
CA LEU A 95 -9.81 17.92 -1.03
C LEU A 95 -9.56 19.43 -1.01
N ASN A 96 -10.49 20.18 -1.61
CA ASN A 96 -10.44 21.63 -1.59
C ASN A 96 -11.17 22.15 -0.33
N LEU A 97 -10.46 22.92 0.49
CA LEU A 97 -11.03 23.50 1.72
C LEU A 97 -12.12 24.54 1.43
N ASP A 98 -12.02 25.22 0.29
CA ASP A 98 -12.94 26.29 -0.11
C ASP A 98 -14.18 25.76 -0.86
N ALA A 99 -14.19 24.47 -1.24
CA ALA A 99 -15.32 23.85 -1.91
C ALA A 99 -16.46 23.51 -0.94
N PRO A 100 -17.70 23.39 -1.45
CA PRO A 100 -18.82 22.87 -0.67
C PRO A 100 -18.51 21.49 -0.08
N ILE A 101 -18.99 21.24 1.13
CA ILE A 101 -18.74 19.96 1.83
C ILE A 101 -19.27 18.74 1.06
N GLU A 102 -20.32 18.93 0.30
CA GLU A 102 -20.94 17.90 -0.52
C GLU A 102 -19.98 17.36 -1.57
N GLU A 103 -19.17 18.23 -2.19
CA GLU A 103 -18.15 17.84 -3.16
C GLU A 103 -17.06 16.95 -2.49
N SER A 104 -16.61 17.37 -1.30
CA SER A 104 -15.67 16.58 -0.50
C SER A 104 -16.25 15.22 -0.11
N LEU A 105 -17.55 15.16 0.22
CA LEU A 105 -18.23 13.91 0.57
C LEU A 105 -18.33 12.97 -0.64
N HIS A 106 -18.70 13.48 -1.82
CA HIS A 106 -18.73 12.67 -3.04
C HIS A 106 -17.35 12.08 -3.34
N LYS A 107 -16.31 12.93 -3.33
CA LYS A 107 -14.94 12.46 -3.60
C LYS A 107 -14.48 11.40 -2.60
N VAL A 108 -14.79 11.57 -1.30
CA VAL A 108 -14.44 10.59 -0.26
C VAL A 108 -15.16 9.26 -0.47
N ILE A 109 -16.43 9.29 -0.87
CA ILE A 109 -17.22 8.09 -1.15
C ILE A 109 -16.69 7.37 -2.40
N ASP A 110 -16.44 8.12 -3.48
CA ASP A 110 -16.01 7.57 -4.76
C ASP A 110 -14.62 6.93 -4.70
N THR A 111 -13.70 7.53 -3.93
CA THR A 111 -12.31 7.04 -3.82
C THR A 111 -12.11 6.02 -2.71
N GLY A 112 -12.96 6.03 -1.66
CA GLY A 112 -12.87 5.12 -0.52
C GLY A 112 -11.66 5.31 0.39
N HIS A 113 -10.84 6.36 0.18
CA HIS A 113 -9.65 6.58 1.00
C HIS A 113 -9.99 7.01 2.43
N SER A 114 -9.14 6.64 3.38
CA SER A 114 -9.32 7.00 4.79
C SER A 114 -8.76 8.37 5.16
N ARG A 115 -7.80 8.89 4.38
CA ARG A 115 -7.09 10.15 4.65
C ARG A 115 -6.90 10.94 3.37
N PHE A 116 -7.15 12.23 3.46
CA PHE A 116 -7.04 13.14 2.32
C PHE A 116 -6.19 14.34 2.69
N PRO A 117 -5.16 14.67 1.90
CA PRO A 117 -4.53 15.98 1.97
C PRO A 117 -5.53 17.05 1.54
N VAL A 118 -5.55 18.16 2.26
CA VAL A 118 -6.47 19.28 2.02
C VAL A 118 -5.66 20.50 1.60
N PHE A 119 -6.05 21.12 0.48
CA PHE A 119 -5.46 22.35 0.01
C PHE A 119 -6.42 23.54 0.13
N GLU A 120 -5.86 24.74 0.14
CA GLU A 120 -6.59 26.00 0.15
C GLU A 120 -6.07 26.92 -0.95
N GLY A 121 -6.95 27.34 -1.85
CA GLY A 121 -6.59 28.15 -3.02
C GLY A 121 -5.82 27.34 -4.06
N GLU A 122 -4.50 27.36 -4.04
CA GLU A 122 -3.65 26.63 -4.98
C GLU A 122 -3.38 25.19 -4.50
N HIS A 123 -3.28 24.23 -5.43
CA HIS A 123 -3.10 22.79 -5.13
C HIS A 123 -1.83 22.49 -4.32
N ASP A 124 -0.79 23.34 -4.47
CA ASP A 124 0.47 23.16 -3.73
C ASP A 124 0.38 23.68 -2.29
N ASN A 125 -0.66 24.43 -1.95
CA ASN A 125 -0.88 24.96 -0.60
C ASN A 125 -1.65 23.97 0.26
N LEU A 126 -0.97 22.91 0.69
CA LEU A 126 -1.56 21.89 1.55
C LEU A 126 -1.61 22.37 3.00
N VAL A 127 -2.82 22.51 3.53
CA VAL A 127 -3.10 23.08 4.87
C VAL A 127 -3.30 22.02 5.94
N GLY A 128 -3.48 20.74 5.58
CA GLY A 128 -3.66 19.67 6.55
C GLY A 128 -4.09 18.35 5.94
N ILE A 129 -4.28 17.36 6.81
CA ILE A 129 -4.82 16.04 6.47
C ILE A 129 -6.19 15.89 7.14
N LEU A 130 -7.22 15.59 6.34
CA LEU A 130 -8.55 15.24 6.82
C LEU A 130 -8.72 13.73 6.88
N LEU A 131 -9.29 13.23 7.97
CA LEU A 131 -9.75 11.85 8.04
C LEU A 131 -11.18 11.75 7.52
N ALA A 132 -11.45 10.84 6.59
CA ALA A 132 -12.79 10.59 6.04
C ALA A 132 -13.86 10.43 7.14
N LYS A 133 -13.55 9.66 8.20
CA LYS A 133 -14.45 9.46 9.34
C LYS A 133 -14.77 10.74 10.14
N ASP A 134 -13.90 11.76 10.07
CA ASP A 134 -14.14 13.01 10.78
C ASP A 134 -15.24 13.86 10.10
N LEU A 135 -15.54 13.60 8.82
CA LEU A 135 -16.68 14.19 8.11
C LEU A 135 -18.02 13.81 8.74
N LEU A 136 -18.12 12.65 9.41
CA LEU A 136 -19.32 12.25 10.16
C LEU A 136 -19.65 13.20 11.29
N LYS A 137 -18.66 13.94 11.82
CA LYS A 137 -18.88 14.95 12.86
C LYS A 137 -19.68 16.14 12.33
N LEU A 138 -19.53 16.46 11.04
CA LEU A 138 -20.26 17.56 10.40
C LEU A 138 -21.75 17.24 10.24
N GLN A 139 -22.14 15.97 10.12
CA GLN A 139 -23.55 15.58 10.13
C GLN A 139 -24.24 15.90 11.45
N ARG A 140 -23.49 15.80 12.57
CA ARG A 140 -24.03 16.10 13.91
C ARG A 140 -23.91 17.58 14.30
N ALA A 141 -22.95 18.29 13.70
CA ALA A 141 -22.67 19.70 13.95
C ALA A 141 -22.35 20.42 12.61
N PRO A 142 -23.36 20.74 11.80
CA PRO A 142 -23.16 21.34 10.45
C PRO A 142 -22.44 22.70 10.48
N SER A 143 -22.44 23.41 11.63
CA SER A 143 -21.73 24.67 11.80
C SER A 143 -20.25 24.51 12.16
N LEU A 144 -19.76 23.27 12.31
CA LEU A 144 -18.37 23.01 12.65
C LEU A 144 -17.46 23.40 11.48
N ASN A 145 -16.43 24.19 11.77
CA ASN A 145 -15.45 24.54 10.74
C ASN A 145 -14.53 23.34 10.45
N ILE A 146 -14.50 22.92 9.20
CA ILE A 146 -13.68 21.79 8.72
C ILE A 146 -12.18 21.95 9.08
N ARG A 147 -11.66 23.19 9.12
CA ARG A 147 -10.28 23.47 9.54
C ARG A 147 -9.95 22.91 10.92
N THR A 148 -10.92 22.85 11.84
CA THR A 148 -10.71 22.31 13.19
C THR A 148 -10.55 20.79 13.21
N LEU A 149 -10.89 20.13 12.12
CA LEU A 149 -10.74 18.68 11.93
C LEU A 149 -9.41 18.31 11.28
N LEU A 150 -8.73 19.28 10.67
CA LEU A 150 -7.47 19.06 9.99
C LEU A 150 -6.36 18.70 10.98
N ARG A 151 -5.54 17.73 10.59
CA ARG A 151 -4.32 17.35 11.29
C ARG A 151 -3.10 17.93 10.59
N PRO A 152 -2.04 18.29 11.31
CA PRO A 152 -0.82 18.78 10.69
C PRO A 152 -0.23 17.68 9.78
N PRO A 153 0.18 18.03 8.55
CA PRO A 153 0.85 17.10 7.66
C PRO A 153 2.28 16.85 8.13
N VAL A 154 2.79 15.66 7.84
CA VAL A 154 4.21 15.31 8.00
C VAL A 154 4.87 15.36 6.62
N PHE A 155 5.99 16.07 6.52
CA PHE A 155 6.75 16.19 5.29
C PHE A 155 8.04 15.36 5.38
N ILE A 156 8.36 14.64 4.32
CA ILE A 156 9.58 13.84 4.21
C ILE A 156 10.21 14.06 2.82
N PRO A 157 11.54 13.97 2.68
CA PRO A 157 12.19 14.05 1.37
C PRO A 157 12.00 12.76 0.57
N GLU A 158 12.05 12.83 -0.77
CA GLU A 158 12.01 11.68 -1.67
C GLU A 158 13.07 10.62 -1.35
N SER A 159 14.24 11.07 -0.90
CA SER A 159 15.37 10.20 -0.55
C SER A 159 15.22 9.44 0.77
N LYS A 160 14.12 9.63 1.50
CA LYS A 160 13.86 8.94 2.76
C LYS A 160 13.75 7.44 2.53
N GLY A 161 14.62 6.64 3.18
CA GLY A 161 14.56 5.17 3.11
C GLY A 161 13.30 4.62 3.76
N LEU A 162 12.70 3.60 3.15
CA LEU A 162 11.43 3.03 3.61
C LEU A 162 11.51 2.40 5.00
N ASN A 163 12.65 1.79 5.36
CA ASN A 163 12.86 1.23 6.70
C ASN A 163 12.76 2.29 7.81
N ASP A 164 13.38 3.46 7.57
CA ASP A 164 13.31 4.57 8.52
C ASP A 164 11.93 5.21 8.56
N LEU A 165 11.28 5.32 7.40
CA LEU A 165 9.92 5.82 7.29
C LEU A 165 8.93 4.91 8.04
N LEU A 166 9.01 3.59 7.88
CA LEU A 166 8.16 2.64 8.59
C LEU A 166 8.34 2.77 10.11
N ARG A 167 9.59 2.93 10.56
CA ARG A 167 9.89 3.16 11.99
C ARG A 167 9.29 4.47 12.48
N GLU A 168 9.34 5.53 11.67
CA GLU A 168 8.78 6.83 11.99
C GLU A 168 7.25 6.77 12.08
N PHE A 169 6.57 6.16 11.10
CA PHE A 169 5.12 5.95 11.13
C PHE A 169 4.66 5.23 12.40
N ARG A 170 5.36 4.17 12.80
CA ARG A 170 5.07 3.43 14.05
C ARG A 170 5.24 4.28 15.29
N ASN A 171 6.31 5.08 15.37
CA ASN A 171 6.63 5.89 16.54
C ASN A 171 5.69 7.07 16.69
N THR A 172 5.33 7.73 15.59
CA THR A 172 4.48 8.94 15.58
C THR A 172 2.99 8.61 15.48
N ARG A 173 2.64 7.34 15.19
CA ARG A 173 1.27 6.90 14.90
C ARG A 173 0.63 7.66 13.73
N ASN A 174 1.45 8.15 12.84
CA ASN A 174 1.02 8.69 11.56
C ASN A 174 0.97 7.57 10.52
N HIS A 175 0.04 7.68 9.60
CA HIS A 175 -0.15 6.68 8.54
C HIS A 175 -0.01 7.30 7.14
N MET A 176 0.31 8.59 7.07
CA MET A 176 0.50 9.30 5.81
C MET A 176 1.56 10.38 5.97
N ALA A 177 2.40 10.53 4.98
CA ALA A 177 3.36 11.62 4.86
C ALA A 177 3.28 12.24 3.46
N LEU A 178 3.53 13.55 3.35
CA LEU A 178 3.71 14.26 2.10
C LEU A 178 5.18 14.21 1.73
N VAL A 179 5.45 13.83 0.49
CA VAL A 179 6.81 13.74 -0.03
C VAL A 179 7.16 15.05 -0.74
N VAL A 180 8.32 15.59 -0.45
CA VAL A 180 8.82 16.84 -1.04
C VAL A 180 10.11 16.62 -1.82
N ASP A 181 10.24 17.36 -2.92
CA ASP A 181 11.46 17.43 -3.73
C ASP A 181 12.54 18.29 -3.08
N GLU A 182 13.70 18.44 -3.75
CA GLU A 182 14.84 19.24 -3.29
C GLU A 182 14.55 20.74 -3.22
N PHE A 183 13.48 21.19 -3.88
CA PHE A 183 13.02 22.57 -3.89
C PHE A 183 11.91 22.86 -2.88
N GLY A 184 11.50 21.83 -2.11
CA GLY A 184 10.42 21.92 -1.14
C GLY A 184 9.02 21.91 -1.75
N ARG A 185 8.86 21.48 -3.02
CA ARG A 185 7.57 21.30 -3.67
C ARG A 185 7.02 19.92 -3.35
N ILE A 186 5.70 19.80 -3.36
CA ILE A 186 5.04 18.50 -3.18
C ILE A 186 5.30 17.60 -4.38
N ALA A 187 6.05 16.54 -4.18
CA ALA A 187 6.33 15.50 -5.17
C ALA A 187 5.25 14.40 -5.15
N GLY A 188 4.67 14.13 -3.96
CA GLY A 188 3.66 13.09 -3.80
C GLY A 188 3.22 12.90 -2.35
N LEU A 189 2.56 11.78 -2.11
CA LEU A 189 2.25 11.29 -0.78
C LEU A 189 2.63 9.80 -0.67
N ILE A 190 2.88 9.34 0.54
CA ILE A 190 3.12 7.93 0.85
C ILE A 190 2.39 7.57 2.15
N THR A 191 1.82 6.38 2.18
CA THR A 191 1.12 5.85 3.35
C THR A 191 1.90 4.68 3.98
N ILE A 192 1.53 4.29 5.19
CA ILE A 192 2.13 3.10 5.83
C ILE A 192 1.71 1.84 5.07
N GLU A 193 0.53 1.85 4.48
CA GLU A 193 -0.02 0.79 3.66
C GLU A 193 0.89 0.55 2.43
N ASP A 194 1.31 1.61 1.72
CA ASP A 194 2.24 1.52 0.57
C ASP A 194 3.60 0.92 0.96
N VAL A 195 4.09 1.25 2.17
CA VAL A 195 5.35 0.69 2.68
C VAL A 195 5.20 -0.78 3.04
N LEU A 196 4.09 -1.18 3.66
CA LEU A 196 3.82 -2.58 4.03
C LEU A 196 3.60 -3.45 2.80
N GLU A 197 3.00 -2.92 1.76
CA GLU A 197 2.83 -3.59 0.46
C GLU A 197 4.17 -4.04 -0.15
N GLN A 198 5.26 -3.29 0.07
CA GLN A 198 6.59 -3.70 -0.39
C GLN A 198 7.13 -4.95 0.32
N ILE A 199 6.60 -5.27 1.49
CA ILE A 199 6.97 -6.47 2.28
C ILE A 199 6.05 -7.64 1.94
N VAL A 200 4.74 -7.40 2.06
CA VAL A 200 3.71 -8.46 1.99
C VAL A 200 3.35 -8.78 0.54
N GLY A 201 3.63 -7.85 -0.39
CA GLY A 201 3.02 -7.87 -1.71
C GLY A 201 1.57 -7.36 -1.63
N ASP A 202 0.82 -7.51 -2.70
CA ASP A 202 -0.60 -7.17 -2.65
C ASP A 202 -1.27 -8.02 -1.58
N ILE A 203 -1.85 -7.37 -0.59
CA ILE A 203 -2.75 -8.03 0.35
C ILE A 203 -3.98 -8.36 -0.49
N GLU A 204 -4.17 -9.64 -0.79
CA GLU A 204 -5.41 -10.11 -1.38
C GLU A 204 -6.54 -9.61 -0.50
N ASP A 205 -7.52 -8.93 -1.11
CA ASP A 205 -8.66 -8.38 -0.37
C ASP A 205 -9.39 -9.57 0.30
N GLU A 206 -10.07 -9.36 1.44
CA GLU A 206 -10.82 -10.40 2.16
C GLU A 206 -11.84 -11.14 1.26
N PHE A 207 -12.07 -10.60 0.07
CA PHE A 207 -12.88 -11.17 -1.00
C PHE A 207 -12.08 -12.02 -2.01
N ASP A 208 -10.74 -12.10 -1.89
CA ASP A 208 -9.86 -12.93 -2.73
C ASP A 208 -9.60 -14.29 -2.05
N SER A 209 -10.65 -14.91 -1.49
CA SER A 209 -10.53 -16.24 -0.88
C SER A 209 -10.02 -17.26 -1.92
N GLN A 210 -9.04 -18.06 -1.51
CA GLN A 210 -8.40 -19.14 -2.29
C GLN A 210 -9.36 -20.23 -2.82
N GLU A 211 -10.68 -20.08 -2.61
CA GLU A 211 -11.71 -21.00 -3.12
C GLU A 211 -12.28 -20.57 -4.49
N ASP A 212 -11.92 -19.39 -4.97
CA ASP A 212 -12.39 -18.90 -6.26
C ASP A 212 -11.47 -19.32 -7.42
N VAL A 213 -11.45 -20.62 -7.72
CA VAL A 213 -10.88 -21.16 -8.95
C VAL A 213 -11.79 -20.78 -10.13
N GLY A 214 -11.85 -19.49 -10.46
CA GLY A 214 -12.67 -19.01 -11.58
C GLY A 214 -12.22 -17.63 -12.06
N ASP A 215 -12.52 -17.33 -13.31
CA ASP A 215 -12.21 -16.03 -13.91
C ASP A 215 -13.40 -15.07 -13.86
N ILE A 216 -14.60 -15.55 -13.47
CA ILE A 216 -15.86 -14.80 -13.51
C ILE A 216 -16.70 -15.12 -12.27
N PHE A 217 -17.01 -14.09 -11.47
CA PHE A 217 -17.78 -14.19 -10.22
C PHE A 217 -18.98 -13.29 -10.24
N ALA A 218 -20.14 -13.82 -9.86
CA ALA A 218 -21.36 -13.02 -9.68
C ALA A 218 -21.32 -12.29 -8.34
N LEU A 219 -21.55 -10.97 -8.35
CA LEU A 219 -21.65 -10.13 -7.16
C LEU A 219 -23.11 -9.97 -6.71
N ALA A 220 -23.31 -9.59 -5.45
CA ALA A 220 -24.65 -9.47 -4.84
C ALA A 220 -25.54 -8.40 -5.49
N ASP A 221 -24.97 -7.45 -6.22
CA ASP A 221 -25.64 -6.32 -6.90
C ASP A 221 -26.03 -6.64 -8.37
N GLN A 222 -26.03 -7.91 -8.76
CA GLN A 222 -26.28 -8.37 -10.14
C GLN A 222 -25.19 -7.91 -11.14
N THR A 223 -24.03 -7.56 -10.65
CA THR A 223 -22.84 -7.32 -11.45
C THR A 223 -21.90 -8.52 -11.37
N TYR A 224 -20.85 -8.52 -12.17
CA TYR A 224 -19.88 -9.61 -12.21
C TYR A 224 -18.47 -9.05 -12.02
N ARG A 225 -17.64 -9.77 -11.27
CA ARG A 225 -16.20 -9.54 -11.22
C ARG A 225 -15.55 -10.49 -12.22
N VAL A 226 -14.77 -9.95 -13.14
CA VAL A 226 -14.15 -10.71 -14.23
C VAL A 226 -12.64 -10.48 -14.19
N SER A 227 -11.86 -11.57 -14.20
CA SER A 227 -10.40 -11.50 -14.28
C SER A 227 -9.95 -10.88 -15.60
N GLY A 228 -8.96 -10.00 -15.57
CA GLY A 228 -8.32 -9.48 -16.77
C GLY A 228 -7.61 -10.55 -17.58
N ASP A 229 -7.21 -11.65 -16.93
CA ASP A 229 -6.56 -12.81 -17.54
C ASP A 229 -7.58 -13.83 -18.09
N ALA A 230 -8.91 -13.59 -17.90
CA ALA A 230 -9.97 -14.44 -18.46
C ALA A 230 -9.94 -14.45 -19.99
N SER A 231 -10.14 -15.62 -20.59
CA SER A 231 -10.18 -15.71 -22.07
C SER A 231 -11.45 -15.05 -22.62
N LEU A 232 -11.35 -14.42 -23.80
CA LEU A 232 -12.49 -13.80 -24.47
C LEU A 232 -13.62 -14.79 -24.70
N GLU A 233 -13.30 -16.04 -25.03
CA GLU A 233 -14.27 -17.11 -25.25
C GLU A 233 -15.10 -17.38 -23.99
N ARG A 234 -14.45 -17.56 -22.83
CA ARG A 234 -15.14 -17.79 -21.54
C ARG A 234 -16.00 -16.60 -21.12
N VAL A 235 -15.50 -15.38 -21.33
CA VAL A 235 -16.30 -14.16 -21.04
C VAL A 235 -17.50 -14.10 -21.99
N GLY A 236 -17.31 -14.39 -23.28
CA GLY A 236 -18.37 -14.45 -24.26
C GLY A 236 -19.46 -15.49 -23.92
N GLU A 237 -19.05 -16.70 -23.52
CA GLU A 237 -19.97 -17.75 -23.07
C GLU A 237 -20.77 -17.35 -21.82
N ALA A 238 -20.09 -16.78 -20.81
CA ALA A 238 -20.72 -16.39 -19.54
C ALA A 238 -21.81 -15.31 -19.71
N PHE A 239 -21.61 -14.40 -20.66
CA PHE A 239 -22.56 -13.30 -20.92
C PHE A 239 -23.43 -13.53 -22.17
N GLY A 240 -23.30 -14.66 -22.83
CA GLY A 240 -24.09 -15.00 -24.04
C GLY A 240 -23.84 -14.05 -25.20
N THR A 241 -22.61 -13.54 -25.33
CA THR A 241 -22.23 -12.58 -26.37
C THR A 241 -20.91 -12.98 -27.04
N HIS A 242 -20.79 -12.69 -28.34
CA HIS A 242 -19.51 -12.85 -29.03
C HIS A 242 -18.67 -11.58 -28.88
N LEU A 243 -17.52 -11.70 -28.22
CA LEU A 243 -16.57 -10.60 -28.09
C LEU A 243 -15.58 -10.70 -29.27
N GLU A 244 -15.99 -10.15 -30.41
CA GLU A 244 -15.13 -10.07 -31.61
C GLU A 244 -14.70 -8.62 -31.82
N VAL A 245 -13.45 -8.44 -32.24
CA VAL A 245 -12.97 -7.16 -32.75
C VAL A 245 -13.77 -6.89 -34.03
N THR A 246 -14.69 -5.93 -34.01
CA THR A 246 -15.24 -5.39 -35.25
C THR A 246 -14.08 -4.71 -35.98
N ALA A 247 -13.56 -5.45 -36.98
CA ALA A 247 -12.46 -5.04 -37.81
C ALA A 247 -12.85 -3.75 -38.56
N ALA A 248 -12.37 -2.63 -38.07
CA ALA A 248 -12.31 -1.37 -38.84
C ALA A 248 -10.91 -1.12 -39.41
N GLU A 249 -9.90 -1.93 -39.05
CA GLU A 249 -8.58 -1.88 -39.69
C GLU A 249 -8.03 -3.32 -39.80
N GLU A 250 -8.17 -3.89 -40.99
CA GLU A 250 -7.53 -5.12 -41.41
C GLU A 250 -6.00 -4.90 -41.42
N SER A 251 -5.33 -5.31 -40.36
CA SER A 251 -3.94 -5.72 -40.42
C SER A 251 -3.74 -6.96 -39.55
N ASP A 252 -3.74 -8.07 -40.25
CA ASP A 252 -3.14 -9.38 -40.03
C ASP A 252 -2.69 -9.72 -38.59
N ASP A 253 -3.31 -10.77 -37.98
CA ASP A 253 -2.81 -11.57 -36.85
C ASP A 253 -2.84 -11.00 -35.42
N THR A 254 -3.69 -10.05 -35.05
CA THR A 254 -3.89 -9.71 -33.63
C THR A 254 -4.92 -10.61 -32.98
N HIS A 255 -4.48 -11.76 -32.51
CA HIS A 255 -5.29 -12.62 -31.65
C HIS A 255 -5.10 -12.22 -30.20
N PHE A 256 -6.17 -11.89 -29.48
CA PHE A 256 -6.13 -11.58 -28.05
C PHE A 256 -6.59 -12.80 -27.27
N ASP A 257 -5.72 -13.30 -26.40
CA ASP A 257 -6.05 -14.46 -25.56
C ASP A 257 -6.89 -14.06 -24.36
N THR A 258 -6.76 -12.79 -23.86
CA THR A 258 -7.38 -12.32 -22.63
C THR A 258 -8.23 -11.07 -22.82
N ILE A 259 -9.28 -10.92 -21.98
CA ILE A 259 -10.16 -9.76 -22.01
C ILE A 259 -9.42 -8.46 -21.63
N GLY A 260 -8.44 -8.53 -20.72
CA GLY A 260 -7.62 -7.38 -20.34
C GLY A 260 -6.74 -6.87 -21.47
N GLY A 261 -6.13 -7.78 -22.22
CA GLY A 261 -5.34 -7.46 -23.42
C GLY A 261 -6.19 -6.85 -24.52
N PHE A 262 -7.36 -7.44 -24.78
CA PHE A 262 -8.33 -6.95 -25.74
C PHE A 262 -8.78 -5.51 -25.45
N ILE A 263 -9.24 -5.24 -24.20
CA ILE A 263 -9.72 -3.91 -23.80
C ILE A 263 -8.58 -2.88 -23.83
N ALA A 264 -7.37 -3.25 -23.37
CA ALA A 264 -6.22 -2.35 -23.43
C ALA A 264 -5.87 -1.96 -24.87
N HIS A 265 -5.93 -2.90 -25.81
CA HIS A 265 -5.72 -2.63 -27.23
C HIS A 265 -6.84 -1.73 -27.80
N ALA A 266 -8.11 -2.05 -27.51
CA ALA A 266 -9.25 -1.28 -28.00
C ALA A 266 -9.25 0.18 -27.49
N MET A 267 -8.73 0.41 -26.27
CA MET A 267 -8.57 1.76 -25.70
C MET A 267 -7.28 2.47 -26.14
N GLY A 268 -6.34 1.73 -26.77
CA GLY A 268 -5.04 2.27 -27.19
C GLY A 268 -4.05 2.54 -26.04
N HIS A 269 -4.39 2.14 -24.83
CA HIS A 269 -3.55 2.25 -23.63
C HIS A 269 -4.01 1.25 -22.57
N VAL A 270 -3.15 0.98 -21.59
CA VAL A 270 -3.55 0.18 -20.42
C VAL A 270 -4.55 0.98 -19.58
N PRO A 271 -5.79 0.50 -19.42
CA PRO A 271 -6.82 1.24 -18.71
C PRO A 271 -6.48 1.39 -17.23
N ARG A 272 -6.87 2.52 -16.63
CA ARG A 272 -6.65 2.85 -15.22
C ARG A 272 -7.86 2.47 -14.39
N ARG A 273 -7.68 2.32 -13.08
CA ARG A 273 -8.78 2.09 -12.14
C ARG A 273 -9.89 3.15 -12.31
N GLY A 274 -11.14 2.69 -12.40
CA GLY A 274 -12.31 3.54 -12.62
C GLY A 274 -12.59 3.89 -14.09
N GLU A 275 -11.66 3.63 -15.03
CA GLU A 275 -11.96 3.74 -16.46
C GLU A 275 -12.89 2.61 -16.89
N HIS A 276 -13.72 2.87 -17.88
CA HIS A 276 -14.68 1.90 -18.37
C HIS A 276 -14.62 1.77 -19.90
N PHE A 277 -14.96 0.58 -20.37
CA PHE A 277 -15.08 0.25 -21.77
C PHE A 277 -16.42 -0.46 -22.02
N GLU A 278 -17.11 -0.10 -23.09
CA GLU A 278 -18.41 -0.70 -23.46
C GLU A 278 -18.30 -1.49 -24.74
N ILE A 279 -18.72 -2.74 -24.69
CA ILE A 279 -18.83 -3.61 -25.85
C ILE A 279 -20.03 -4.54 -25.70
N ASN A 280 -20.79 -4.71 -26.79
CA ASN A 280 -21.92 -5.65 -26.88
C ASN A 280 -22.94 -5.53 -25.73
N LYS A 281 -23.23 -4.30 -25.31
CA LYS A 281 -24.13 -3.95 -24.18
C LYS A 281 -23.61 -4.38 -22.80
N LEU A 282 -22.34 -4.68 -22.68
CA LEU A 282 -21.65 -4.89 -21.43
C LEU A 282 -20.73 -3.69 -21.18
N ARG A 283 -20.71 -3.22 -19.93
CA ARG A 283 -19.74 -2.22 -19.47
C ARG A 283 -18.74 -2.91 -18.57
N PHE A 284 -17.47 -2.76 -18.92
CA PHE A 284 -16.31 -3.23 -18.16
C PHE A 284 -15.69 -2.04 -17.44
N GLU A 285 -15.80 -1.97 -16.13
CA GLU A 285 -15.19 -0.96 -15.30
C GLU A 285 -13.95 -1.54 -14.64
N VAL A 286 -12.82 -0.85 -14.73
CA VAL A 286 -11.55 -1.33 -14.17
C VAL A 286 -11.56 -1.18 -12.65
N LEU A 287 -11.50 -2.30 -11.94
CA LEU A 287 -11.39 -2.33 -10.48
C LEU A 287 -9.94 -2.25 -10.03
N HIS A 288 -9.05 -2.98 -10.70
CA HIS A 288 -7.67 -3.09 -10.28
C HIS A 288 -6.73 -3.28 -11.47
N THR A 289 -5.56 -2.60 -11.43
CA THR A 289 -4.50 -2.72 -12.42
C THR A 289 -3.17 -3.02 -11.73
N ARG A 290 -2.35 -3.90 -12.32
CA ARG A 290 -1.04 -4.28 -11.77
C ARG A 290 -0.04 -4.56 -12.89
N GLY A 291 1.20 -4.07 -12.74
CA GLY A 291 2.27 -4.40 -13.67
C GLY A 291 2.00 -4.02 -15.13
N GLY A 292 1.17 -3.00 -15.39
CA GLY A 292 0.80 -2.62 -16.74
C GLY A 292 -0.32 -3.48 -17.35
N ALA A 293 -1.05 -4.28 -16.56
CA ALA A 293 -2.20 -5.05 -17.00
C ALA A 293 -3.40 -4.83 -16.06
N VAL A 294 -4.61 -4.97 -16.58
CA VAL A 294 -5.82 -4.98 -15.75
C VAL A 294 -5.96 -6.35 -15.11
N LYS A 295 -6.13 -6.38 -13.79
CA LYS A 295 -6.33 -7.63 -13.04
C LYS A 295 -7.80 -7.98 -12.88
N TRP A 296 -8.63 -6.97 -12.61
CA TRP A 296 -10.05 -7.20 -12.38
C TRP A 296 -10.92 -6.12 -13.01
N PHE A 297 -12.01 -6.57 -13.61
CA PHE A 297 -13.11 -5.73 -14.09
C PHE A 297 -14.37 -5.96 -13.27
N LYS A 298 -15.17 -4.92 -13.08
CA LYS A 298 -16.58 -5.01 -12.75
C LYS A 298 -17.38 -4.95 -14.04
N VAL A 299 -18.20 -5.97 -14.29
CA VAL A 299 -18.96 -6.09 -15.52
C VAL A 299 -20.45 -6.05 -15.22
N TYR A 300 -21.17 -5.21 -15.94
CA TYR A 300 -22.62 -5.11 -15.83
C TYR A 300 -23.27 -4.78 -17.18
N PRO A 301 -24.52 -5.26 -17.41
CA PRO A 301 -25.23 -4.95 -18.63
C PRO A 301 -25.62 -3.47 -18.67
N VAL A 302 -25.37 -2.81 -19.79
CA VAL A 302 -25.85 -1.45 -20.03
C VAL A 302 -27.35 -1.51 -20.33
N PRO A 303 -28.20 -0.75 -19.62
CA PRO A 303 -29.63 -0.69 -19.92
C PRO A 303 -29.83 -0.20 -21.35
N THR A 304 -30.52 -0.99 -22.17
CA THR A 304 -30.94 -0.50 -23.50
C THR A 304 -31.98 0.58 -23.27
N GLU A 305 -31.69 1.83 -23.59
CA GLU A 305 -32.71 2.88 -23.64
C GLU A 305 -33.84 2.39 -24.55
N LEU A 306 -35.00 2.23 -23.97
CA LEU A 306 -36.20 2.00 -24.76
C LEU A 306 -36.39 3.24 -25.65
N PRO A 307 -36.62 3.09 -26.96
CA PRO A 307 -36.96 4.24 -27.79
C PRO A 307 -38.21 4.88 -27.21
N VAL A 308 -38.07 6.15 -26.84
CA VAL A 308 -39.20 6.99 -26.41
C VAL A 308 -40.18 7.07 -27.60
N PRO A 309 -41.47 6.77 -27.38
CA PRO A 309 -42.49 6.77 -28.44
C PRO A 309 -42.75 8.16 -29.03
#